data_65ce41f252427a25c8aa1102d9fabef7
#
_entry.id   65ce41f252427a25c8aa1102d9fabef7
#
_cell.length_a   1.000
_cell.length_b   1.000
_cell.length_c   1.000
_cell.angle_alpha   90.00
_cell.angle_beta   90.00
_cell.angle_gamma   90.00
#
_symmetry.space_group_name_H-M   'P 1'
#
loop_
_entity.id
_entity.type
_entity.pdbx_description
1 polymer ?
#
loop_
_entity_poly.entity_id
_entity_poly.type
_entity_poly.pdbx_seq_one_letter_code
_entity_poly.pdbx_strand_id
1 'polypeptide(L)'
;MTADNYILFTVAGTSYALPSQDVAHVEMVDQITRVPNAPAFVEGVVFSRGQVVPAINLRTRFGFERAPLDVASRLLVVQSKGRSVGLLVDACREFLNVPASAIHPPAEALSGLSAQYVDGVATVGDRLIVVLGLERLLGSTEHAVTARPQQQGSGEGHGYTETRN
;
A
#
# COMPACT_ATOMS: atom_id res chain seq x y z
N MET A 1 14.78 6.99 -21.25
CA MET A 1 14.36 7.23 -20.01
C MET A 1 15.43 7.38 -19.03
N THR A 2 15.33 8.30 -18.19
CA THR A 2 16.39 8.55 -17.26
C THR A 2 16.16 7.71 -16.02
N ALA A 3 17.04 7.81 -15.09
CA ALA A 3 16.93 7.10 -13.85
C ALA A 3 15.89 7.75 -12.97
N ASP A 4 15.24 6.96 -12.15
CA ASP A 4 14.26 7.47 -11.22
C ASP A 4 14.65 7.08 -9.82
N ASN A 5 14.14 7.82 -8.87
CA ASN A 5 14.38 7.52 -7.47
C ASN A 5 13.27 6.64 -6.95
N TYR A 6 13.66 5.66 -6.20
CA TYR A 6 12.73 4.69 -5.65
C TYR A 6 12.92 4.58 -4.16
N ILE A 7 11.86 4.25 -3.46
CA ILE A 7 11.93 3.92 -2.04
C ILE A 7 11.91 2.41 -1.94
N LEU A 8 12.89 1.84 -1.25
CA LEU A 8 12.99 0.41 -1.05
C LEU A 8 12.45 0.04 0.29
N PHE A 9 11.68 -1.02 0.32
CA PHE A 9 11.14 -1.54 1.57
C PHE A 9 11.05 -3.05 1.47
N THR A 10 10.85 -3.70 2.61
CA THR A 10 10.77 -5.15 2.63
C THR A 10 9.42 -5.60 3.15
N VAL A 11 8.94 -6.69 2.61
CA VAL A 11 7.75 -7.37 3.07
C VAL A 11 8.06 -8.85 2.99
N ALA A 12 7.94 -9.53 4.12
CA ALA A 12 8.18 -10.98 4.19
C ALA A 12 9.51 -11.38 3.56
N GLY A 13 10.54 -10.58 3.82
CA GLY A 13 11.90 -10.93 3.38
C GLY A 13 12.26 -10.57 1.96
N THR A 14 11.34 -10.05 1.19
CA THR A 14 11.60 -9.66 -0.20
C THR A 14 11.69 -8.14 -0.29
N SER A 15 12.57 -7.65 -1.14
CA SER A 15 12.74 -6.21 -1.37
C SER A 15 11.84 -5.74 -2.47
N TYR A 16 11.08 -4.70 -2.18
CA TYR A 16 10.17 -4.09 -3.12
C TYR A 16 10.51 -2.62 -3.25
N ALA A 17 10.05 -2.00 -4.30
CA ALA A 17 10.29 -0.58 -4.52
C ALA A 17 9.07 0.10 -5.13
N LEU A 18 8.88 1.35 -4.77
CA LEU A 18 7.90 2.22 -5.39
C LEU A 18 8.61 3.49 -5.83
N PRO A 19 8.18 4.11 -6.92
CA PRO A 19 8.77 5.40 -7.28
C PRO A 19 8.59 6.37 -6.12
N SER A 20 9.63 7.11 -5.81
CA SER A 20 9.57 8.00 -4.65
C SER A 20 8.51 9.07 -4.82
N GLN A 21 8.20 9.44 -6.06
CA GLN A 21 7.19 10.45 -6.30
C GLN A 21 5.79 9.97 -5.91
N ASP A 22 5.58 8.66 -5.77
CA ASP A 22 4.30 8.13 -5.37
C ASP A 22 4.13 8.12 -3.87
N VAL A 23 5.19 8.35 -3.11
CA VAL A 23 5.17 8.26 -1.66
C VAL A 23 5.23 9.65 -1.08
N ALA A 24 4.17 10.06 -0.40
CA ALA A 24 4.15 11.39 0.19
C ALA A 24 5.07 11.47 1.38
N HIS A 25 5.06 10.47 2.23
CA HIS A 25 5.98 10.43 3.38
C HIS A 25 5.98 9.05 3.99
N VAL A 26 6.94 8.80 4.86
CA VAL A 26 7.10 7.53 5.55
C VAL A 26 7.00 7.83 7.04
N GLU A 27 6.21 7.05 7.74
CA GLU A 27 6.00 7.27 9.17
C GLU A 27 6.24 6.01 9.96
N MET A 28 6.58 6.18 11.21
CA MET A 28 6.61 5.06 12.12
C MET A 28 5.16 4.68 12.41
N VAL A 29 4.91 3.40 12.60
CA VAL A 29 3.57 2.96 12.89
C VAL A 29 3.28 3.22 14.36
N ASP A 30 2.18 3.89 14.63
CA ASP A 30 1.83 4.22 15.98
C ASP A 30 0.56 3.45 16.34
N GLN A 31 -0.56 4.04 16.26
CA GLN A 31 -1.79 3.37 16.62
C GLN A 31 -2.65 3.16 15.40
N ILE A 32 -3.21 1.98 15.28
CA ILE A 32 -4.10 1.64 14.19
C ILE A 32 -5.44 1.31 14.81
N THR A 33 -6.47 2.01 14.35
CA THR A 33 -7.82 1.75 14.82
C THR A 33 -8.50 0.80 13.86
N ARG A 34 -8.98 -0.32 14.36
CA ARG A 34 -9.57 -1.31 13.49
C ARG A 34 -10.92 -0.88 13.01
N VAL A 35 -11.27 -1.26 11.81
CA VAL A 35 -12.54 -0.94 11.19
C VAL A 35 -13.32 -2.24 11.04
N PRO A 36 -14.52 -2.34 11.57
CA PRO A 36 -15.29 -3.58 11.46
C PRO A 36 -15.65 -3.89 10.02
N ASN A 37 -15.64 -5.14 9.70
CA ASN A 37 -16.04 -5.62 8.38
C ASN A 37 -15.22 -5.12 7.23
N ALA A 38 -14.00 -4.70 7.48
CA ALA A 38 -13.10 -4.30 6.40
C ALA A 38 -12.48 -5.55 5.78
N PRO A 39 -12.02 -5.47 4.54
CA PRO A 39 -11.30 -6.60 3.95
C PRO A 39 -10.09 -6.99 4.77
N ALA A 40 -9.67 -8.23 4.66
CA ALA A 40 -8.58 -8.73 5.49
C ALA A 40 -7.29 -7.94 5.36
N PHE A 41 -7.02 -7.37 4.19
CA PHE A 41 -5.79 -6.62 4.00
C PHE A 41 -5.85 -5.21 4.57
N VAL A 42 -7.02 -4.77 5.02
CA VAL A 42 -7.12 -3.46 5.65
C VAL A 42 -6.92 -3.65 7.12
N GLU A 43 -5.79 -3.12 7.63
CA GLU A 43 -5.49 -3.28 9.03
C GLU A 43 -6.39 -2.40 9.88
N GLY A 44 -6.76 -1.26 9.36
CA GLY A 44 -7.57 -0.28 10.06
C GLY A 44 -7.30 1.09 9.50
N VAL A 45 -7.45 2.10 10.33
CA VAL A 45 -7.15 3.48 9.92
C VAL A 45 -6.18 4.09 10.91
N VAL A 46 -5.38 5.03 10.43
CA VAL A 46 -4.45 5.77 11.27
C VAL A 46 -4.70 7.24 11.06
N PHE A 47 -4.32 8.03 12.04
CA PHE A 47 -4.42 9.48 11.93
C PHE A 47 -3.04 9.99 11.55
N SER A 48 -2.91 10.56 10.38
CA SER A 48 -1.63 11.00 9.87
C SER A 48 -1.73 12.41 9.35
N ARG A 49 -0.97 13.31 9.93
CA ARG A 49 -0.89 14.71 9.48
C ARG A 49 -2.25 15.34 9.28
N GLY A 50 -3.12 15.14 10.25
CA GLY A 50 -4.43 15.74 10.21
C GLY A 50 -5.47 15.03 9.38
N GLN A 51 -5.15 13.83 8.88
CA GLN A 51 -6.06 13.08 8.05
C GLN A 51 -6.23 11.68 8.56
N VAL A 52 -7.38 11.10 8.33
CA VAL A 52 -7.61 9.69 8.62
C VAL A 52 -7.25 8.92 7.36
N VAL A 53 -6.32 8.00 7.48
CA VAL A 53 -5.76 7.30 6.34
C VAL A 53 -5.95 5.80 6.55
N PRO A 54 -6.51 5.07 5.57
CA PRO A 54 -6.61 3.62 5.71
C PRO A 54 -5.21 3.00 5.65
N ALA A 55 -5.00 1.97 6.44
CA ALA A 55 -3.72 1.28 6.51
C ALA A 55 -3.88 -0.10 5.90
N ILE A 56 -3.18 -0.33 4.79
CA ILE A 56 -3.23 -1.58 4.06
C ILE A 56 -2.03 -2.42 4.46
N ASN A 57 -2.28 -3.63 4.89
CA ASN A 57 -1.21 -4.54 5.28
C ASN A 57 -0.70 -5.26 4.05
N LEU A 58 0.52 -4.96 3.61
CA LEU A 58 1.03 -5.56 2.39
C LEU A 58 1.32 -7.05 2.54
N ARG A 59 1.62 -7.53 3.73
CA ARG A 59 1.80 -8.97 3.89
C ARG A 59 0.52 -9.69 3.49
N THR A 60 -0.60 -9.30 4.06
CA THR A 60 -1.85 -9.99 3.74
C THR A 60 -2.31 -9.67 2.33
N ARG A 61 -2.02 -8.47 1.85
CA ARG A 61 -2.40 -8.10 0.49
C ARG A 61 -1.67 -8.98 -0.53
N PHE A 62 -0.45 -9.39 -0.22
CA PHE A 62 0.35 -10.23 -1.11
C PHE A 62 0.14 -11.72 -0.82
N GLY A 63 -0.72 -12.06 0.12
CA GLY A 63 -0.98 -13.47 0.43
C GLY A 63 -0.07 -14.08 1.47
N PHE A 64 0.73 -13.28 2.15
CA PHE A 64 1.57 -13.81 3.22
C PHE A 64 0.82 -13.76 4.54
N GLU A 65 1.33 -14.45 5.51
CA GLU A 65 0.72 -14.45 6.82
C GLU A 65 0.99 -13.14 7.54
N ARG A 66 0.10 -12.76 8.42
CA ARG A 66 0.30 -11.57 9.21
C ARG A 66 1.47 -11.78 10.12
N ALA A 67 2.14 -10.72 10.46
CA ALA A 67 3.20 -10.74 11.45
C ALA A 67 3.00 -9.55 12.37
N PRO A 68 3.43 -9.64 13.61
CA PRO A 68 3.30 -8.51 14.51
C PRO A 68 4.11 -7.32 14.01
N LEU A 69 3.60 -6.14 14.23
CA LEU A 69 4.35 -4.93 13.92
C LEU A 69 5.44 -4.74 14.96
N ASP A 70 6.56 -4.20 14.55
CA ASP A 70 7.68 -3.98 15.47
C ASP A 70 8.31 -2.63 15.18
N VAL A 71 9.45 -2.34 15.80
CA VAL A 71 10.07 -1.03 15.68
C VAL A 71 10.54 -0.74 14.26
N ALA A 72 10.75 -1.75 13.45
CA ALA A 72 11.17 -1.54 12.08
C ALA A 72 10.00 -1.30 11.16
N SER A 73 8.78 -1.62 11.56
CA SER A 73 7.60 -1.47 10.72
C SER A 73 7.40 -0.01 10.35
N ARG A 74 6.95 0.21 9.15
CA ARG A 74 6.74 1.58 8.67
C ARG A 74 5.42 1.67 7.92
N LEU A 75 4.90 2.88 7.86
CA LEU A 75 3.72 3.18 7.08
C LEU A 75 4.15 4.10 5.95
N LEU A 76 4.02 3.65 4.72
CA LEU A 76 4.31 4.49 3.58
C LEU A 76 3.00 5.13 3.17
N VAL A 77 2.90 6.44 3.29
CA VAL A 77 1.67 7.12 2.90
C VAL A 77 1.80 7.50 1.45
N VAL A 78 0.96 6.93 0.61
CA VAL A 78 0.99 7.15 -0.82
C VAL A 78 -0.27 7.89 -1.24
N GLN A 79 -0.21 8.50 -2.39
CA GLN A 79 -1.36 9.23 -2.89
C GLN A 79 -1.78 8.70 -4.23
N SER A 80 -3.07 8.49 -4.40
CA SER A 80 -3.60 8.02 -5.66
C SER A 80 -4.95 8.65 -5.84
N LYS A 81 -5.16 9.30 -6.95
CA LYS A 81 -6.44 9.89 -7.31
C LYS A 81 -6.97 10.82 -6.23
N GLY A 82 -6.08 11.60 -5.66
CA GLY A 82 -6.46 12.57 -4.65
C GLY A 82 -6.71 12.01 -3.26
N ARG A 83 -6.41 10.73 -3.05
CA ARG A 83 -6.61 10.13 -1.74
C ARG A 83 -5.30 9.63 -1.19
N SER A 84 -5.21 9.61 0.12
CA SER A 84 -4.04 9.10 0.81
C SER A 84 -4.33 7.71 1.34
N VAL A 85 -3.41 6.81 1.15
CA VAL A 85 -3.52 5.44 1.63
C VAL A 85 -2.18 5.08 2.27
N GLY A 86 -2.20 4.40 3.38
CA GLY A 86 -0.97 3.97 4.03
C GLY A 86 -0.69 2.52 3.74
N LEU A 87 0.55 2.21 3.43
CA LEU A 87 0.97 0.84 3.17
C LEU A 87 1.85 0.41 4.33
N LEU A 88 1.45 -0.64 5.03
CA LEU A 88 2.24 -1.17 6.13
C LEU A 88 3.26 -2.12 5.59
N VAL A 89 4.53 -1.85 5.87
CA VAL A 89 5.63 -2.68 5.39
C VAL A 89 6.48 -3.10 6.58
N ASP A 90 7.29 -4.15 6.41
CA ASP A 90 8.11 -4.66 7.48
C ASP A 90 9.25 -3.73 7.83
N ALA A 91 9.82 -3.08 6.84
CA ALA A 91 10.90 -2.11 7.07
C ALA A 91 11.06 -1.27 5.82
N CYS A 92 11.40 -0.01 6.00
CA CYS A 92 11.72 0.86 4.88
C CYS A 92 13.23 1.04 4.92
N ARG A 93 13.90 0.67 3.81
CA ARG A 93 15.34 0.60 3.83
C ARG A 93 16.06 1.83 3.36
N GLU A 94 15.75 2.29 2.19
CA GLU A 94 16.57 3.35 1.61
C GLU A 94 15.93 3.95 0.39
N PHE A 95 16.44 5.06 -0.04
CA PHE A 95 16.07 5.66 -1.31
C PHE A 95 17.16 5.22 -2.27
N LEU A 96 16.79 4.88 -3.47
CA LEU A 96 17.74 4.34 -4.43
C LEU A 96 17.46 4.91 -5.81
N ASN A 97 18.49 5.30 -6.50
CA ASN A 97 18.36 5.78 -7.87
C ASN A 97 18.55 4.58 -8.79
N VAL A 98 17.54 4.25 -9.58
CA VAL A 98 17.57 3.07 -10.43
C VAL A 98 17.45 3.49 -11.88
N PRO A 99 18.45 3.20 -12.71
CA PRO A 99 18.36 3.54 -14.12
C PRO A 99 17.28 2.71 -14.79
N ALA A 100 16.60 3.31 -15.75
CA ALA A 100 15.55 2.60 -16.46
C ALA A 100 16.06 1.32 -17.07
N SER A 101 17.32 1.32 -17.51
CA SER A 101 17.89 0.12 -18.14
C SER A 101 18.05 -1.03 -17.17
N ALA A 102 17.98 -0.78 -15.86
CA ALA A 102 18.11 -1.85 -14.88
C ALA A 102 16.76 -2.45 -14.53
N ILE A 103 15.66 -1.93 -15.06
CA ILE A 103 14.33 -2.43 -14.77
C ILE A 103 13.87 -3.27 -15.94
N HIS A 104 13.53 -4.51 -15.64
CA HIS A 104 13.12 -5.47 -16.66
C HIS A 104 11.64 -5.81 -16.48
N PRO A 105 10.96 -6.23 -17.55
CA PRO A 105 9.56 -6.60 -17.41
C PRO A 105 9.41 -7.76 -16.42
N PRO A 106 8.23 -7.94 -15.84
CA PRO A 106 8.04 -9.05 -14.92
C PRO A 106 8.31 -10.36 -15.63
N ALA A 107 9.01 -11.26 -14.95
CA ALA A 107 9.32 -12.55 -15.55
C ALA A 107 8.10 -13.43 -15.54
N GLU A 108 7.99 -14.28 -16.52
CA GLU A 108 6.87 -15.18 -16.56
C GLU A 108 6.89 -16.13 -15.38
N ALA A 109 8.03 -16.33 -14.80
CA ALA A 109 8.13 -17.18 -13.64
C ALA A 109 7.46 -16.61 -12.42
N LEU A 110 7.23 -15.30 -12.39
CA LEU A 110 6.55 -14.72 -11.26
C LEU A 110 5.10 -15.12 -11.31
N SER A 111 4.60 -15.66 -10.25
CA SER A 111 3.23 -16.09 -10.22
C SER A 111 2.70 -15.85 -8.82
N GLY A 112 1.42 -15.98 -8.65
CA GLY A 112 0.79 -15.79 -7.36
C GLY A 112 0.20 -14.41 -7.25
N LEU A 113 -0.27 -14.08 -6.07
CA LEU A 113 -0.98 -12.85 -5.86
C LEU A 113 -0.14 -11.62 -6.10
N SER A 114 1.09 -11.64 -5.64
CA SER A 114 1.92 -10.45 -5.76
C SER A 114 2.28 -10.13 -7.20
N ALA A 115 2.25 -11.12 -8.10
CA ALA A 115 2.60 -10.88 -9.49
C ALA A 115 1.66 -9.87 -10.14
N GLN A 116 0.44 -9.74 -9.66
CA GLN A 116 -0.51 -8.81 -10.21
C GLN A 116 -0.13 -7.39 -9.98
N TYR A 117 0.73 -7.13 -9.00
CA TYR A 117 1.07 -5.77 -8.63
C TYR A 117 2.45 -5.34 -9.11
N VAL A 118 3.10 -6.19 -9.90
CA VAL A 118 4.50 -5.97 -10.27
C VAL A 118 4.61 -5.27 -11.61
N ASP A 119 5.30 -4.14 -11.63
CA ASP A 119 5.58 -3.44 -12.87
C ASP A 119 6.88 -3.93 -13.49
N GLY A 120 7.79 -4.43 -12.71
CA GLY A 120 9.06 -4.90 -13.23
C GLY A 120 9.95 -5.43 -12.14
N VAL A 121 11.13 -5.85 -12.51
CA VAL A 121 12.14 -6.33 -11.58
C VAL A 121 13.41 -5.58 -11.86
N ALA A 122 13.98 -4.93 -10.87
CA ALA A 122 15.20 -4.17 -11.05
C ALA A 122 16.38 -4.97 -10.53
N THR A 123 17.50 -4.86 -11.24
CA THR A 123 18.74 -5.45 -10.77
C THR A 123 19.66 -4.32 -10.37
N VAL A 124 20.07 -4.28 -9.12
CA VAL A 124 20.95 -3.24 -8.62
C VAL A 124 22.07 -3.94 -7.89
N GLY A 125 23.25 -3.96 -8.49
CA GLY A 125 24.36 -4.75 -7.98
C GLY A 125 23.96 -6.22 -8.01
N ASP A 126 24.01 -6.88 -6.90
CA ASP A 126 23.64 -8.26 -6.83
C ASP A 126 22.23 -8.40 -6.34
N ARG A 127 21.47 -7.34 -6.17
CA ARG A 127 20.16 -7.41 -5.57
C ARG A 127 19.07 -7.42 -6.62
N LEU A 128 18.05 -8.20 -6.37
CA LEU A 128 16.85 -8.17 -7.19
C LEU A 128 15.79 -7.45 -6.38
N ILE A 129 15.13 -6.47 -7.00
CA ILE A 129 14.15 -5.66 -6.33
C ILE A 129 12.88 -5.68 -7.17
N VAL A 130 11.76 -5.99 -6.55
CA VAL A 130 10.49 -6.07 -7.26
C VAL A 130 9.87 -4.69 -7.27
N VAL A 131 9.70 -4.12 -8.46
CA VAL A 131 9.13 -2.78 -8.62
C VAL A 131 7.62 -2.92 -8.71
N LEU A 132 6.92 -2.27 -7.83
CA LEU A 132 5.47 -2.38 -7.77
C LEU A 132 4.82 -1.24 -8.53
N GLY A 133 3.65 -1.51 -9.08
CA GLY A 133 2.85 -0.48 -9.70
C GLY A 133 1.81 -0.01 -8.70
N LEU A 134 1.87 1.23 -8.28
CA LEU A 134 0.96 1.72 -7.27
C LEU A 134 -0.49 1.62 -7.70
N GLU A 135 -0.78 1.97 -8.93
CA GLU A 135 -2.16 1.91 -9.39
C GLU A 135 -2.69 0.49 -9.41
N ARG A 136 -1.87 -0.47 -9.78
CA ARG A 136 -2.29 -1.85 -9.74
C ARG A 136 -2.48 -2.33 -8.32
N LEU A 137 -1.60 -1.92 -7.44
CA LEU A 137 -1.65 -2.32 -6.06
C LEU A 137 -2.92 -1.80 -5.39
N LEU A 138 -3.29 -0.57 -5.67
CA LEU A 138 -4.42 0.05 -5.02
C LEU A 138 -5.74 -0.13 -5.74
N GLY A 139 -5.71 -0.56 -6.97
CA GLY A 139 -6.93 -0.62 -7.76
C GLY A 139 -8.13 -1.20 -7.04
N SER A 140 -8.08 -2.45 -6.67
CA SER A 140 -9.20 -3.05 -5.99
C SER A 140 -9.22 -2.67 -4.50
N THR A 141 -8.06 -2.42 -3.92
CA THR A 141 -7.96 -2.02 -2.54
C THR A 141 -8.62 -0.68 -2.32
N GLU A 142 -8.30 0.26 -3.15
CA GLU A 142 -8.84 1.60 -3.04
C GLU A 142 -10.33 1.58 -3.22
N HIS A 143 -10.82 0.82 -4.16
CA HIS A 143 -12.23 0.73 -4.41
C HIS A 143 -12.94 0.14 -3.19
N ALA A 144 -12.43 -0.90 -2.62
CA ALA A 144 -13.05 -1.53 -1.48
C ALA A 144 -13.10 -0.60 -0.27
N VAL A 145 -12.07 0.17 -0.06
CA VAL A 145 -12.03 1.07 1.08
C VAL A 145 -12.95 2.25 0.90
N THR A 146 -13.01 2.79 -0.29
CA THR A 146 -13.83 3.97 -0.49
C THR A 146 -15.30 3.65 -0.62
N ALA A 147 -15.65 2.53 -1.14
CA ALA A 147 -17.03 2.20 -1.32
C ALA A 147 -17.79 2.14 -0.01
N ARG A 148 -17.21 1.56 1.02
CA ARG A 148 -17.87 1.44 2.22
C ARG A 148 -18.30 2.69 2.87
N PRO A 149 -17.49 3.64 3.11
CA PRO A 149 -17.89 4.89 3.70
C PRO A 149 -18.98 5.59 2.92
N GLN A 150 -18.89 5.56 1.64
CA GLN A 150 -19.86 6.21 0.85
C GLN A 150 -21.23 5.59 0.99
N GLN A 151 -21.29 4.32 1.02
CA GLN A 151 -22.55 3.67 1.17
C GLN A 151 -23.16 4.01 2.47
N GLN A 152 -22.42 4.03 3.50
CA GLN A 152 -22.99 4.36 4.74
C GLN A 152 -23.50 5.75 4.74
N GLY A 153 -22.79 6.64 4.22
CA GLY A 153 -23.20 8.00 4.21
C GLY A 153 -24.48 8.19 3.49
N SER A 154 -24.63 7.60 2.40
CA SER A 154 -25.77 7.89 1.67
C SER A 154 -26.97 7.16 2.19
N GLY A 155 -26.82 6.05 2.63
CA GLY A 155 -27.92 5.29 2.92
C GLY A 155 -28.71 5.72 4.06
N GLU A 156 -28.21 5.75 5.04
CA GLU A 156 -28.92 5.95 6.07
C GLU A 156 -29.30 7.12 6.47
N GLY A 157 -28.54 7.95 6.30
CA GLY A 157 -28.87 9.18 6.77
C GLY A 157 -30.19 9.45 6.69
N HIS A 158 -30.70 9.41 5.61
CA HIS A 158 -31.88 9.99 5.57
C HIS A 158 -32.90 9.04 5.80
N GLY A 159 -32.59 7.93 5.71
CA GLY A 159 -33.55 7.01 5.79
C GLY A 159 -34.35 7.16 6.98
N TYR A 160 -33.93 7.19 7.97
CA TYR A 160 -34.63 7.15 8.98
C TYR A 160 -35.25 8.12 9.55
N THR A 161 -34.84 9.02 9.25
CA THR A 161 -35.39 10.05 9.82
C THR A 161 -36.80 9.99 9.77
N GLU A 162 -37.32 9.65 8.79
CA GLU A 162 -38.60 9.77 8.71
C GLU A 162 -39.28 8.80 9.40
N THR A 163 -38.78 8.01 9.86
CA THR A 163 -39.47 7.09 10.47
C THR A 163 -40.18 7.57 11.57
N ARG A 164 -40.30 8.27 12.03
CA ARG A 164 -40.93 8.67 12.96
C ARG A 164 -41.89 9.29 13.02
N ASN A 165 -42.20 9.52 12.57
CA ASN A 165 -43.19 10.20 12.58
C ASN A 165 -43.92 9.99 13.21
#